data_ec18b6da9e8b5df52a5f2f3c25e56484
#
_entry.id   ec18b6da9e8b5df52a5f2f3c25e56484
#
_cell.length_a   1.000
_cell.length_b   1.000
_cell.length_c   1.000
_cell.angle_alpha   90.00
_cell.angle_beta   90.00
_cell.angle_gamma   90.00
#
_symmetry.space_group_name_H-M   'P 1'
#
loop_
_entity.id
_entity.type
_entity.pdbx_description
1 polymer ?
#
loop_
_entity_poly.entity_id
_entity_poly.type
_entity_poly.pdbx_seq_one_letter_code
_entity_poly.pdbx_strand_id
1 'polypeptide(L)'
;MALNGINLPLAITGQESVWYKVWSELGLTDDEIRGYFTGPAHLPWHRMQNIDRWQGPLPVSWLDGQEELQRKIVRRERELGMRTVLPAFAGHVPQAVKRVFPEADIRSLGEWAGFKEPYTCWFLDPMDPLYSRIQKRFLEIQEEMYGTDHIYGIDLFNEVTPPSWEPDYLARVGRQVCESLVSADKDAVWLQMTWLFYYQRKDWTGERIKSYITSYPAERSMLLDYYCDYQEVWKMTDSFHGVPFIWCYLGNFGGNSMLKGNFADTHEKIENVLTEAGPGICGLGGTLEGFDCNPYMFDYVFEKAWSYGRGLTPEKYASALAERRADGSAAAAEAWNMLARKIYNGKGHRSPM
;
A
#
# COMPACT_ATOMS: atom_id res chain seq x y z
N MET A 1 11.06 -12.18 -3.43
CA MET A 1 10.33 -12.09 -2.15
C MET A 1 10.69 -13.24 -1.21
N ALA A 2 10.43 -14.51 -1.51
CA ALA A 2 10.69 -15.65 -0.61
C ALA A 2 12.14 -15.71 -0.05
N LEU A 3 13.14 -15.50 -0.89
CA LEU A 3 14.56 -15.51 -0.46
C LEU A 3 14.91 -14.39 0.51
N ASN A 4 14.10 -13.34 0.58
CA ASN A 4 14.27 -12.21 1.49
C ASN A 4 13.31 -12.28 2.68
N GLY A 5 12.65 -13.43 2.88
CA GLY A 5 11.78 -13.66 4.03
C GLY A 5 10.46 -12.87 4.00
N ILE A 6 10.05 -12.32 2.87
CA ILE A 6 8.76 -11.62 2.73
C ILE A 6 7.64 -12.64 2.82
N ASN A 7 6.69 -12.43 3.73
CA ASN A 7 5.58 -13.34 4.01
C ASN A 7 4.19 -12.69 3.84
N LEU A 8 4.13 -11.39 3.55
CA LEU A 8 2.89 -10.62 3.38
C LEU A 8 3.02 -9.68 2.15
N PRO A 9 2.98 -10.21 0.92
CA PRO A 9 3.07 -9.40 -0.29
C PRO A 9 1.76 -8.71 -0.63
N LEU A 10 1.84 -7.51 -1.25
CA LEU A 10 0.71 -6.86 -1.89
C LEU A 10 0.50 -7.46 -3.28
N ALA A 11 -0.54 -8.28 -3.46
CA ALA A 11 -0.84 -8.99 -4.70
C ALA A 11 -1.91 -8.25 -5.50
N ILE A 12 -1.57 -7.11 -6.07
CA ILE A 12 -2.48 -6.16 -6.71
C ILE A 12 -2.64 -6.33 -8.24
N THR A 13 -1.91 -7.28 -8.83
CA THR A 13 -2.02 -7.58 -10.27
C THR A 13 -3.43 -8.10 -10.60
N GLY A 14 -3.95 -7.75 -11.77
CA GLY A 14 -5.23 -8.28 -12.27
C GLY A 14 -6.50 -7.75 -11.57
N GLN A 15 -6.39 -6.72 -10.72
CA GLN A 15 -7.57 -6.12 -10.10
C GLN A 15 -8.51 -5.47 -11.12
N GLU A 16 -7.99 -4.99 -12.24
CA GLU A 16 -8.79 -4.39 -13.32
C GLU A 16 -9.75 -5.43 -13.95
N SER A 17 -9.39 -6.72 -13.98
CA SER A 17 -10.27 -7.79 -14.44
C SER A 17 -11.45 -8.02 -13.49
N VAL A 18 -11.23 -7.88 -12.18
CA VAL A 18 -12.30 -7.91 -11.18
C VAL A 18 -13.22 -6.70 -11.37
N TRP A 19 -12.64 -5.50 -11.50
CA TRP A 19 -13.39 -4.26 -11.75
C TRP A 19 -14.20 -4.32 -13.02
N TYR A 20 -13.64 -4.86 -14.11
CA TYR A 20 -14.36 -5.03 -15.37
C TYR A 20 -15.65 -5.84 -15.17
N LYS A 21 -15.59 -6.94 -14.43
CA LYS A 21 -16.77 -7.79 -14.13
C LYS A 21 -17.78 -7.05 -13.25
N VAL A 22 -17.32 -6.38 -12.19
CA VAL A 22 -18.20 -5.59 -11.30
C VAL A 22 -18.95 -4.51 -12.07
N TRP A 23 -18.24 -3.71 -12.87
CA TRP A 23 -18.85 -2.62 -13.62
C TRP A 23 -19.80 -3.12 -14.72
N SER A 24 -19.48 -4.25 -15.37
CA SER A 24 -20.38 -4.90 -16.34
C SER A 24 -21.69 -5.35 -15.70
N GLU A 25 -21.62 -5.98 -14.53
CA GLU A 25 -22.81 -6.41 -13.77
C GLU A 25 -23.66 -5.23 -13.29
N LEU A 26 -23.04 -4.09 -13.03
CA LEU A 26 -23.74 -2.86 -12.67
C LEU A 26 -24.36 -2.12 -13.86
N GLY A 27 -24.14 -2.59 -15.10
CA GLY A 27 -24.76 -2.06 -16.30
C GLY A 27 -23.97 -0.97 -17.04
N LEU A 28 -22.67 -0.89 -16.82
CA LEU A 28 -21.76 -0.08 -17.64
C LEU A 28 -21.46 -0.82 -18.95
N THR A 29 -21.27 -0.07 -20.03
CA THR A 29 -20.86 -0.61 -21.32
C THR A 29 -19.36 -0.95 -21.34
N ASP A 30 -18.95 -1.83 -22.27
CA ASP A 30 -17.54 -2.17 -22.47
C ASP A 30 -16.64 -0.94 -22.68
N ASP A 31 -17.09 0.01 -23.50
CA ASP A 31 -16.36 1.24 -23.78
C ASP A 31 -16.24 2.15 -22.54
N GLU A 32 -17.29 2.25 -21.72
CA GLU A 32 -17.28 3.01 -20.48
C GLU A 32 -16.27 2.42 -19.49
N ILE A 33 -16.24 1.09 -19.36
CA ILE A 33 -15.36 0.38 -18.43
C ILE A 33 -13.89 0.48 -18.87
N ARG A 34 -13.60 0.10 -20.12
CA ARG A 34 -12.22 0.12 -20.62
C ARG A 34 -11.65 1.53 -20.74
N GLY A 35 -12.50 2.48 -21.11
CA GLY A 35 -12.14 3.90 -21.18
C GLY A 35 -11.95 4.58 -19.83
N TYR A 36 -12.41 4.00 -18.74
CA TYR A 36 -12.17 4.46 -17.38
C TYR A 36 -10.75 4.19 -16.93
N PHE A 37 -10.17 3.02 -17.24
CA PHE A 37 -8.82 2.69 -16.88
C PHE A 37 -7.79 3.55 -17.62
N THR A 38 -6.67 3.82 -16.96
CA THR A 38 -5.48 4.35 -17.63
C THR A 38 -4.79 3.26 -18.47
N GLY A 39 -3.88 3.66 -19.34
CA GLY A 39 -2.97 2.71 -19.99
C GLY A 39 -2.06 1.99 -18.99
N PRO A 40 -1.47 0.85 -19.38
CA PRO A 40 -0.71 -0.03 -18.47
C PRO A 40 0.41 0.66 -17.68
N ALA A 41 1.12 1.59 -18.31
CA ALA A 41 2.23 2.32 -17.67
C ALA A 41 1.77 3.28 -16.56
N HIS A 42 0.50 3.62 -16.50
CA HIS A 42 -0.07 4.60 -15.57
C HIS A 42 -1.05 4.00 -14.57
N LEU A 43 -1.24 2.68 -14.57
CA LEU A 43 -2.12 1.99 -13.62
C LEU A 43 -1.79 2.25 -12.14
N PRO A 44 -0.54 2.44 -11.71
CA PRO A 44 -0.28 2.81 -10.31
C PRO A 44 -1.04 4.07 -9.88
N TRP A 45 -1.04 5.12 -10.69
CA TRP A 45 -1.76 6.36 -10.38
C TRP A 45 -3.28 6.22 -10.48
N HIS A 46 -3.77 5.38 -11.39
CA HIS A 46 -5.19 5.04 -11.44
C HIS A 46 -5.63 4.33 -10.15
N ARG A 47 -4.86 3.33 -9.71
CA ARG A 47 -5.12 2.56 -8.48
C ARG A 47 -5.06 3.42 -7.22
N MET A 48 -4.26 4.49 -7.24
CA MET A 48 -4.18 5.50 -6.16
C MET A 48 -5.26 6.59 -6.24
N GLN A 49 -6.19 6.51 -7.20
CA GLN A 49 -7.27 7.50 -7.40
C GLN A 49 -6.75 8.88 -7.84
N ASN A 50 -5.63 8.93 -8.54
CA ASN A 50 -5.01 10.17 -8.99
C ASN A 50 -5.47 10.57 -10.40
N ILE A 51 -5.49 9.63 -11.34
CA ILE A 51 -5.84 9.88 -12.75
C ILE A 51 -6.68 8.75 -13.35
N ASP A 52 -7.65 9.12 -14.19
CA ASP A 52 -8.44 8.23 -15.01
C ASP A 52 -8.10 8.40 -16.50
N ARG A 53 -8.42 7.40 -17.34
CA ARG A 53 -8.43 7.47 -18.82
C ARG A 53 -7.10 7.72 -19.51
N TRP A 54 -6.08 8.22 -18.82
CA TRP A 54 -4.82 8.62 -19.45
C TRP A 54 -4.16 7.44 -20.17
N GLN A 55 -3.91 7.60 -21.48
CA GLN A 55 -3.32 6.56 -22.34
C GLN A 55 -4.13 5.24 -22.41
N GLY A 56 -5.41 5.26 -22.02
CA GLY A 56 -6.36 4.16 -22.26
C GLY A 56 -6.94 4.20 -23.69
N PRO A 57 -7.93 3.34 -24.02
CA PRO A 57 -8.53 2.33 -23.16
C PRO A 57 -7.67 1.06 -22.99
N LEU A 58 -7.85 0.32 -21.90
CA LEU A 58 -7.21 -0.98 -21.72
C LEU A 58 -7.82 -2.03 -22.69
N PRO A 59 -6.99 -2.79 -23.44
CA PRO A 59 -7.47 -3.91 -24.23
C PRO A 59 -7.99 -5.07 -23.36
N VAL A 60 -9.02 -5.76 -23.79
CA VAL A 60 -9.54 -6.96 -23.09
C VAL A 60 -8.43 -8.02 -22.94
N SER A 61 -7.61 -8.22 -23.96
CA SER A 61 -6.46 -9.16 -23.90
C SER A 61 -5.44 -8.80 -22.80
N TRP A 62 -5.32 -7.52 -22.43
CA TRP A 62 -4.53 -7.11 -21.27
C TRP A 62 -5.19 -7.59 -19.97
N LEU A 63 -6.51 -7.35 -19.83
CA LEU A 63 -7.26 -7.77 -18.65
C LEU A 63 -7.17 -9.29 -18.45
N ASP A 64 -7.38 -10.07 -19.51
CA ASP A 64 -7.28 -11.54 -19.48
C ASP A 64 -5.87 -12.02 -19.10
N GLY A 65 -4.85 -11.40 -19.69
CA GLY A 65 -3.44 -11.72 -19.39
C GLY A 65 -3.05 -11.39 -17.93
N GLN A 66 -3.56 -10.29 -17.38
CA GLN A 66 -3.31 -9.92 -15.98
C GLN A 66 -4.09 -10.82 -15.00
N GLU A 67 -5.30 -11.26 -15.35
CA GLU A 67 -6.04 -12.25 -14.58
C GLU A 67 -5.26 -13.58 -14.49
N GLU A 68 -4.79 -14.09 -15.63
CA GLU A 68 -3.99 -15.33 -15.67
C GLU A 68 -2.71 -15.20 -14.85
N LEU A 69 -2.02 -14.06 -14.97
CA LEU A 69 -0.80 -13.78 -14.21
C LEU A 69 -1.07 -13.74 -12.71
N GLN A 70 -2.12 -13.06 -12.28
CA GLN A 70 -2.47 -12.96 -10.86
C GLN A 70 -2.80 -14.33 -10.26
N ARG A 71 -3.52 -15.20 -10.98
CA ARG A 71 -3.77 -16.58 -10.53
C ARG A 71 -2.47 -17.34 -10.26
N LYS A 72 -1.47 -17.17 -11.13
CA LYS A 72 -0.14 -17.78 -10.96
C LYS A 72 0.61 -17.18 -9.77
N ILE A 73 0.57 -15.86 -9.60
CA ILE A 73 1.23 -15.15 -8.50
C ILE A 73 0.67 -15.63 -7.16
N VAL A 74 -0.63 -15.49 -6.94
CA VAL A 74 -1.30 -15.84 -5.67
C VAL A 74 -1.09 -17.31 -5.32
N ARG A 75 -1.24 -18.21 -6.29
CA ARG A 75 -0.95 -19.64 -6.08
C ARG A 75 0.49 -19.84 -5.60
N ARG A 76 1.46 -19.21 -6.29
CA ARG A 76 2.88 -19.36 -5.95
C ARG A 76 3.23 -18.77 -4.60
N GLU A 77 2.65 -17.65 -4.23
CA GLU A 77 2.85 -17.03 -2.94
C GLU A 77 2.35 -17.94 -1.81
N ARG A 78 1.15 -18.50 -1.94
CA ARG A 78 0.57 -19.45 -0.97
C ARG A 78 1.37 -20.77 -0.88
N GLU A 79 1.85 -21.30 -1.99
CA GLU A 79 2.76 -22.48 -2.02
C GLU A 79 4.05 -22.22 -1.22
N LEU A 80 4.50 -20.97 -1.15
CA LEU A 80 5.69 -20.55 -0.40
C LEU A 80 5.37 -20.13 1.05
N GLY A 81 4.12 -20.32 1.51
CA GLY A 81 3.68 -20.01 2.87
C GLY A 81 3.42 -18.53 3.13
N MET A 82 3.28 -17.71 2.08
CA MET A 82 2.93 -16.30 2.20
C MET A 82 1.41 -16.14 2.32
N ARG A 83 0.97 -15.08 2.99
CA ARG A 83 -0.41 -14.60 2.98
C ARG A 83 -0.51 -13.41 2.04
N THR A 84 -1.37 -13.50 1.04
CA THR A 84 -1.51 -12.43 0.05
C THR A 84 -2.42 -11.32 0.56
N VAL A 85 -2.02 -10.07 0.33
CA VAL A 85 -2.91 -8.92 0.51
C VAL A 85 -3.53 -8.60 -0.84
N LEU A 86 -4.84 -8.75 -0.96
CA LEU A 86 -5.58 -8.44 -2.17
C LEU A 86 -6.20 -7.03 -2.06
N PRO A 87 -6.42 -6.32 -3.18
CA PRO A 87 -7.10 -5.03 -3.14
C PRO A 87 -8.58 -5.19 -2.80
N ALA A 88 -9.18 -4.12 -2.28
CA ALA A 88 -10.62 -4.00 -2.16
C ALA A 88 -11.09 -2.60 -2.59
N PHE A 89 -12.39 -2.34 -2.50
CA PHE A 89 -12.97 -1.10 -3.00
C PHE A 89 -12.65 0.09 -2.10
N ALA A 90 -12.02 1.10 -2.67
CA ALA A 90 -11.63 2.34 -1.98
C ALA A 90 -12.49 3.56 -2.37
N GLY A 91 -13.65 3.36 -2.98
CA GLY A 91 -14.55 4.45 -3.38
C GLY A 91 -14.30 5.01 -4.79
N HIS A 92 -13.23 4.64 -5.47
CA HIS A 92 -12.93 5.09 -6.83
C HIS A 92 -13.87 4.42 -7.85
N VAL A 93 -14.64 5.21 -8.59
CA VAL A 93 -15.65 4.74 -9.51
C VAL A 93 -15.55 5.39 -10.90
N PRO A 94 -15.93 4.69 -11.97
CA PRO A 94 -16.13 5.33 -13.27
C PRO A 94 -17.19 6.42 -13.18
N GLN A 95 -16.98 7.56 -13.85
CA GLN A 95 -17.99 8.62 -13.96
C GLN A 95 -19.34 8.10 -14.47
N ALA A 96 -19.32 7.10 -15.35
CA ALA A 96 -20.48 6.48 -15.94
C ALA A 96 -21.42 5.80 -14.92
N VAL A 97 -20.96 5.52 -13.70
CA VAL A 97 -21.80 5.00 -12.61
C VAL A 97 -22.96 5.97 -12.31
N LYS A 98 -22.76 7.30 -12.44
CA LYS A 98 -23.83 8.31 -12.29
C LYS A 98 -24.97 8.14 -13.29
N ARG A 99 -24.71 7.59 -14.48
CA ARG A 99 -25.77 7.30 -15.46
C ARG A 99 -26.70 6.18 -14.98
N VAL A 100 -26.13 5.18 -14.30
CA VAL A 100 -26.88 4.01 -13.81
C VAL A 100 -27.50 4.27 -12.44
N PHE A 101 -26.78 5.01 -11.60
CA PHE A 101 -27.18 5.37 -10.23
C PHE A 101 -27.14 6.89 -10.05
N PRO A 102 -28.14 7.62 -10.58
CA PRO A 102 -28.13 9.09 -10.58
C PRO A 102 -28.24 9.69 -9.17
N GLU A 103 -28.77 8.95 -8.20
CA GLU A 103 -28.95 9.39 -6.82
C GLU A 103 -27.73 9.07 -5.93
N ALA A 104 -26.74 8.33 -6.45
CA ALA A 104 -25.55 7.98 -5.67
C ALA A 104 -24.69 9.22 -5.38
N ASP A 105 -24.17 9.30 -4.16
CA ASP A 105 -23.28 10.39 -3.73
C ASP A 105 -21.87 10.22 -4.31
N ILE A 106 -21.76 10.59 -5.59
CA ILE A 106 -20.53 10.52 -6.39
C ILE A 106 -20.06 11.93 -6.72
N ARG A 107 -18.82 12.25 -6.38
CA ARG A 107 -18.18 13.55 -6.64
C ARG A 107 -16.89 13.41 -7.44
N SER A 108 -16.53 14.47 -8.19
CA SER A 108 -15.19 14.59 -8.77
C SER A 108 -14.17 14.91 -7.69
N LEU A 109 -12.99 14.29 -7.77
CA LEU A 109 -11.86 14.58 -6.88
C LEU A 109 -11.04 15.80 -7.32
N GLY A 110 -11.39 16.36 -8.50
CA GLY A 110 -10.70 17.52 -9.05
C GLY A 110 -9.37 17.20 -9.74
N GLU A 111 -8.55 18.22 -9.91
CA GLU A 111 -7.25 18.14 -10.58
C GLU A 111 -6.19 17.51 -9.66
N TRP A 112 -5.40 16.58 -10.20
CA TRP A 112 -4.21 16.03 -9.54
C TRP A 112 -2.99 16.26 -10.44
N ALA A 113 -1.91 16.83 -9.89
CA ALA A 113 -0.62 17.04 -10.57
C ALA A 113 -0.72 17.65 -11.99
N GLY A 114 -1.69 18.55 -12.23
CA GLY A 114 -1.93 19.19 -13.53
C GLY A 114 -2.83 18.39 -14.48
N PHE A 115 -3.27 17.20 -14.11
CA PHE A 115 -4.28 16.43 -14.85
C PHE A 115 -5.68 16.96 -14.56
N LYS A 116 -6.28 17.60 -15.58
CA LYS A 116 -7.63 18.17 -15.54
C LYS A 116 -8.61 17.24 -16.24
N GLU A 117 -9.90 17.64 -16.31
CA GLU A 117 -10.88 16.95 -17.15
C GLU A 117 -10.31 16.70 -18.57
N PRO A 118 -10.48 15.48 -19.14
CA PRO A 118 -11.35 14.40 -18.65
C PRO A 118 -10.65 13.36 -17.76
N TYR A 119 -9.49 13.67 -17.19
CA TYR A 119 -8.63 12.72 -16.47
C TYR A 119 -8.81 12.74 -14.94
N THR A 120 -9.79 13.53 -14.45
CA THR A 120 -10.12 13.58 -13.02
C THR A 120 -10.83 12.31 -12.58
N CYS A 121 -10.51 11.85 -11.37
CA CYS A 121 -11.15 10.70 -10.76
C CYS A 121 -12.48 11.05 -10.10
N TRP A 122 -13.31 10.04 -9.90
CA TRP A 122 -14.63 10.16 -9.28
C TRP A 122 -14.71 9.24 -8.07
N PHE A 123 -15.32 9.74 -7.02
CA PHE A 123 -15.34 9.09 -5.70
C PHE A 123 -16.78 8.93 -5.22
N LEU A 124 -17.13 7.70 -4.82
CA LEU A 124 -18.37 7.35 -4.16
C LEU A 124 -18.19 7.46 -2.65
N ASP A 125 -19.04 8.24 -1.98
CA ASP A 125 -18.98 8.37 -0.54
C ASP A 125 -19.20 7.00 0.14
N PRO A 126 -18.36 6.59 1.10
CA PRO A 126 -18.53 5.33 1.82
C PRO A 126 -19.85 5.23 2.59
N MET A 127 -20.49 6.36 2.89
CA MET A 127 -21.79 6.39 3.55
C MET A 127 -22.96 6.11 2.59
N ASP A 128 -22.73 6.10 1.28
CA ASP A 128 -23.74 5.70 0.29
C ASP A 128 -23.96 4.18 0.32
N PRO A 129 -25.21 3.68 0.32
CA PRO A 129 -25.50 2.25 0.30
C PRO A 129 -24.89 1.49 -0.87
N LEU A 130 -24.66 2.17 -2.00
CA LEU A 130 -24.02 1.59 -3.18
C LEU A 130 -22.56 1.18 -2.89
N TYR A 131 -21.87 1.87 -1.97
CA TYR A 131 -20.50 1.53 -1.58
C TYR A 131 -20.41 0.10 -1.07
N SER A 132 -21.21 -0.27 -0.07
CA SER A 132 -21.21 -1.63 0.49
C SER A 132 -21.63 -2.70 -0.52
N ARG A 133 -22.57 -2.37 -1.43
CA ARG A 133 -22.98 -3.27 -2.52
C ARG A 133 -21.81 -3.54 -3.48
N ILE A 134 -21.06 -2.52 -3.89
CA ILE A 134 -19.91 -2.64 -4.78
C ILE A 134 -18.80 -3.43 -4.05
N GLN A 135 -18.49 -3.06 -2.80
CA GLN A 135 -17.47 -3.74 -2.00
C GLN A 135 -17.73 -5.24 -1.90
N LYS A 136 -18.95 -5.60 -1.52
CA LYS A 136 -19.35 -7.00 -1.40
C LYS A 136 -19.17 -7.75 -2.73
N ARG A 137 -19.69 -7.20 -3.84
CA ARG A 137 -19.62 -7.87 -5.14
C ARG A 137 -18.18 -7.97 -5.64
N PHE A 138 -17.36 -6.94 -5.41
CA PHE A 138 -15.94 -6.97 -5.73
C PHE A 138 -15.21 -8.12 -5.02
N LEU A 139 -15.42 -8.28 -3.70
CA LEU A 139 -14.79 -9.33 -2.93
C LEU A 139 -15.27 -10.72 -3.34
N GLU A 140 -16.57 -10.92 -3.60
CA GLU A 140 -17.10 -12.18 -4.08
C GLU A 140 -16.44 -12.61 -5.41
N ILE A 141 -16.39 -11.71 -6.40
CA ILE A 141 -15.74 -12.00 -7.69
C ILE A 141 -14.24 -12.25 -7.51
N GLN A 142 -13.56 -11.44 -6.68
CA GLN A 142 -12.14 -11.61 -6.41
C GLN A 142 -11.83 -12.96 -5.75
N GLU A 143 -12.65 -13.38 -4.80
CA GLU A 143 -12.52 -14.68 -4.13
C GLU A 143 -12.74 -15.84 -5.11
N GLU A 144 -13.75 -15.75 -5.99
CA GLU A 144 -13.96 -16.72 -7.05
C GLU A 144 -12.75 -16.84 -8.00
N MET A 145 -12.10 -15.70 -8.30
CA MET A 145 -10.98 -15.64 -9.24
C MET A 145 -9.64 -16.06 -8.61
N TYR A 146 -9.36 -15.63 -7.39
CA TYR A 146 -8.02 -15.71 -6.77
C TYR A 146 -8.02 -16.38 -5.39
N GLY A 147 -9.17 -16.66 -4.79
CA GLY A 147 -9.30 -17.04 -3.39
C GLY A 147 -9.00 -15.86 -2.47
N THR A 148 -8.95 -16.11 -1.16
CA THR A 148 -8.64 -15.08 -0.16
C THR A 148 -7.72 -15.58 0.93
N ASP A 149 -6.94 -14.67 1.53
CA ASP A 149 -6.22 -14.84 2.79
C ASP A 149 -6.76 -13.85 3.85
N HIS A 150 -7.95 -13.30 3.58
CA HIS A 150 -8.72 -12.41 4.46
C HIS A 150 -8.03 -11.06 4.76
N ILE A 151 -7.03 -10.65 3.98
CA ILE A 151 -6.36 -9.35 4.16
C ILE A 151 -6.56 -8.52 2.91
N TYR A 152 -7.16 -7.33 3.08
CA TYR A 152 -7.58 -6.48 1.99
C TYR A 152 -7.00 -5.08 2.10
N GLY A 153 -6.30 -4.63 1.05
CA GLY A 153 -5.75 -3.28 0.96
C GLY A 153 -6.80 -2.26 0.51
N ILE A 154 -7.05 -1.26 1.34
CA ILE A 154 -7.90 -0.11 1.00
C ILE A 154 -7.22 1.17 1.48
N ASP A 155 -6.93 2.07 0.53
CA ASP A 155 -6.42 3.41 0.80
C ASP A 155 -7.47 4.44 0.40
N LEU A 156 -8.48 4.62 1.26
CA LEU A 156 -9.67 5.40 0.98
C LEU A 156 -9.38 6.87 0.64
N PHE A 157 -8.44 7.48 1.38
CA PHE A 157 -8.09 8.90 1.26
C PHE A 157 -6.59 9.08 0.98
N ASN A 158 -5.99 8.24 0.13
CA ASN A 158 -4.54 8.24 -0.09
C ASN A 158 -3.99 9.66 -0.38
N GLU A 159 -4.41 10.26 -1.49
CA GLU A 159 -4.13 11.68 -1.82
C GLU A 159 -5.45 12.43 -2.09
N VAL A 160 -6.50 12.00 -1.45
CA VAL A 160 -7.88 12.47 -1.63
C VAL A 160 -8.32 13.18 -0.36
N THR A 161 -8.90 14.37 -0.50
CA THR A 161 -9.50 15.09 0.61
C THR A 161 -10.82 14.44 1.02
N PRO A 162 -11.01 14.07 2.29
CA PRO A 162 -12.30 13.55 2.77
C PRO A 162 -13.45 14.52 2.51
N PRO A 163 -14.69 14.04 2.36
CA PRO A 163 -15.88 14.92 2.30
C PRO A 163 -16.02 15.89 3.48
N SER A 164 -15.58 15.46 4.65
CA SER A 164 -15.56 16.25 5.87
C SER A 164 -14.37 15.90 6.76
N TRP A 165 -13.81 16.92 7.40
CA TRP A 165 -12.75 16.79 8.40
C TRP A 165 -13.28 16.63 9.83
N GLU A 166 -14.60 16.58 10.03
CA GLU A 166 -15.18 16.38 11.36
C GLU A 166 -14.82 14.99 11.91
N PRO A 167 -14.27 14.89 13.13
CA PRO A 167 -13.87 13.61 13.73
C PRO A 167 -14.98 12.56 13.73
N ASP A 168 -16.22 12.96 14.00
CA ASP A 168 -17.38 12.06 13.96
C ASP A 168 -17.69 11.53 12.57
N TYR A 169 -17.48 12.32 11.51
CA TYR A 169 -17.63 11.85 10.15
C TYR A 169 -16.55 10.82 9.82
N LEU A 170 -15.29 11.11 10.13
CA LEU A 170 -14.16 10.21 9.90
C LEU A 170 -14.34 8.87 10.65
N ALA A 171 -14.83 8.93 11.89
CA ALA A 171 -15.16 7.74 12.67
C ALA A 171 -16.29 6.90 12.04
N ARG A 172 -17.35 7.55 11.52
CA ARG A 172 -18.41 6.83 10.80
C ARG A 172 -17.90 6.16 9.53
N VAL A 173 -17.08 6.87 8.74
CA VAL A 173 -16.47 6.33 7.52
C VAL A 173 -15.59 5.12 7.82
N GLY A 174 -14.68 5.21 8.79
CA GLY A 174 -13.82 4.07 9.16
C GLY A 174 -14.64 2.85 9.56
N ARG A 175 -15.69 3.05 10.38
CA ARG A 175 -16.61 1.98 10.80
C ARG A 175 -17.35 1.38 9.61
N GLN A 176 -17.92 2.21 8.74
CA GLN A 176 -18.68 1.78 7.57
C GLN A 176 -17.83 0.95 6.59
N VAL A 177 -16.59 1.37 6.35
CA VAL A 177 -15.66 0.63 5.48
C VAL A 177 -15.32 -0.72 6.09
N CYS A 178 -15.00 -0.78 7.39
CA CYS A 178 -14.74 -2.05 8.08
C CYS A 178 -15.98 -2.97 8.05
N GLU A 179 -17.17 -2.44 8.36
CA GLU A 179 -18.43 -3.20 8.32
C GLU A 179 -18.74 -3.73 6.92
N SER A 180 -18.45 -2.95 5.87
CA SER A 180 -18.63 -3.39 4.48
C SER A 180 -17.72 -4.56 4.11
N LEU A 181 -16.47 -4.56 4.58
CA LEU A 181 -15.55 -5.68 4.42
C LEU A 181 -16.05 -6.93 5.16
N VAL A 182 -16.36 -6.79 6.45
CA VAL A 182 -16.79 -7.89 7.32
C VAL A 182 -18.12 -8.49 6.84
N SER A 183 -18.98 -7.71 6.21
CA SER A 183 -20.24 -8.20 5.62
C SER A 183 -20.02 -9.14 4.44
N ALA A 184 -18.91 -8.99 3.73
CA ALA A 184 -18.53 -9.84 2.60
C ALA A 184 -17.64 -11.01 3.05
N ASP A 185 -16.70 -10.74 3.95
CA ASP A 185 -15.78 -11.72 4.52
C ASP A 185 -15.67 -11.51 6.04
N LYS A 186 -16.29 -12.41 6.81
CA LYS A 186 -16.35 -12.32 8.28
C LYS A 186 -14.96 -12.29 8.96
N ASP A 187 -13.93 -12.78 8.29
CA ASP A 187 -12.56 -12.84 8.80
C ASP A 187 -11.68 -11.70 8.23
N ALA A 188 -12.27 -10.76 7.49
CA ALA A 188 -11.56 -9.65 6.85
C ALA A 188 -10.72 -8.83 7.83
N VAL A 189 -9.50 -8.51 7.38
CA VAL A 189 -8.58 -7.54 7.99
C VAL A 189 -8.32 -6.45 6.96
N TRP A 190 -8.54 -5.21 7.35
CA TRP A 190 -8.28 -4.03 6.53
C TRP A 190 -6.83 -3.60 6.69
N LEU A 191 -6.03 -3.71 5.62
CA LEU A 191 -4.70 -3.14 5.55
C LEU A 191 -4.75 -1.78 4.89
N GLN A 192 -4.16 -0.75 5.53
CA GLN A 192 -4.16 0.63 5.05
C GLN A 192 -2.77 1.25 5.16
N MET A 193 -2.36 2.02 4.14
CA MET A 193 -1.16 2.86 4.21
C MET A 193 -1.41 4.11 5.06
N THR A 194 -0.36 4.57 5.75
CA THR A 194 -0.43 5.81 6.54
C THR A 194 0.00 7.05 5.74
N TRP A 195 0.23 6.89 4.44
CA TRP A 195 0.63 7.99 3.55
C TRP A 195 -0.30 9.20 3.64
N LEU A 196 -1.60 8.99 3.72
CA LEU A 196 -2.59 10.06 3.89
C LEU A 196 -2.29 10.96 5.09
N PHE A 197 -1.86 10.41 6.22
CA PHE A 197 -1.56 11.17 7.44
C PHE A 197 -0.29 12.03 7.29
N TYR A 198 0.64 11.60 6.45
CA TYR A 198 1.83 12.37 6.11
C TYR A 198 1.56 13.40 5.00
N TYR A 199 0.88 13.00 3.93
CA TYR A 199 0.64 13.82 2.74
C TYR A 199 -0.18 15.07 3.09
N GLN A 200 -1.28 14.90 3.80
CA GLN A 200 -2.15 16.00 4.28
C GLN A 200 -1.98 16.25 5.79
N ARG A 201 -0.74 16.20 6.30
CA ARG A 201 -0.43 16.31 7.73
C ARG A 201 -0.91 17.60 8.41
N LYS A 202 -1.26 18.62 7.65
CA LYS A 202 -1.85 19.86 8.20
C LYS A 202 -3.32 19.66 8.60
N ASP A 203 -3.99 18.77 7.89
CA ASP A 203 -5.41 18.51 8.07
C ASP A 203 -5.66 17.27 8.92
N TRP A 204 -4.84 16.22 8.78
CA TRP A 204 -4.86 15.05 9.64
C TRP A 204 -4.24 15.34 11.02
N THR A 205 -5.02 15.98 11.90
CA THR A 205 -4.62 16.18 13.30
C THR A 205 -4.63 14.86 14.08
N GLY A 206 -3.93 14.80 15.23
CA GLY A 206 -3.91 13.60 16.07
C GLY A 206 -5.33 13.15 16.49
N GLU A 207 -6.26 14.07 16.75
CA GLU A 207 -7.66 13.78 17.05
C GLU A 207 -8.37 13.11 15.87
N ARG A 208 -8.20 13.65 14.67
CA ARG A 208 -8.80 13.11 13.43
C ARG A 208 -8.27 11.73 13.09
N ILE A 209 -6.95 11.55 13.18
CA ILE A 209 -6.31 10.23 12.99
C ILE A 209 -6.89 9.24 14.00
N LYS A 210 -6.88 9.59 15.29
CA LYS A 210 -7.45 8.75 16.34
C LYS A 210 -8.88 8.37 16.04
N SER A 211 -9.76 9.34 15.79
CA SER A 211 -11.17 9.11 15.49
C SER A 211 -11.37 8.15 14.31
N TYR A 212 -10.55 8.28 13.27
CA TYR A 212 -10.63 7.44 12.09
C TYR A 212 -10.16 6.00 12.37
N ILE A 213 -8.92 5.79 12.84
CA ILE A 213 -8.32 4.46 12.96
C ILE A 213 -8.81 3.64 14.16
N THR A 214 -9.38 4.28 15.20
CA THR A 214 -9.93 3.56 16.36
C THR A 214 -11.45 3.40 16.32
N SER A 215 -12.09 3.74 15.21
CA SER A 215 -13.54 3.65 15.07
C SER A 215 -14.07 2.23 14.83
N TYR A 216 -13.18 1.28 14.60
CA TYR A 216 -13.45 -0.14 14.37
C TYR A 216 -12.44 -1.00 15.15
N PRO A 217 -12.69 -2.31 15.33
CA PRO A 217 -11.83 -3.16 16.15
C PRO A 217 -10.39 -3.22 15.65
N ALA A 218 -9.41 -3.04 16.52
CA ALA A 218 -7.99 -3.01 16.17
C ALA A 218 -7.51 -4.33 15.52
N GLU A 219 -8.06 -5.47 15.93
CA GLU A 219 -7.77 -6.79 15.35
C GLU A 219 -8.29 -6.95 13.90
N ARG A 220 -9.11 -6.03 13.44
CA ARG A 220 -9.58 -5.94 12.05
C ARG A 220 -8.78 -4.98 11.20
N SER A 221 -7.68 -4.47 11.71
CA SER A 221 -6.86 -3.44 11.05
C SER A 221 -5.39 -3.81 11.09
N MET A 222 -4.68 -3.36 10.07
CA MET A 222 -3.23 -3.38 9.99
C MET A 222 -2.78 -2.13 9.21
N LEU A 223 -1.94 -1.31 9.80
CA LEU A 223 -1.42 -0.12 9.16
C LEU A 223 -0.03 -0.37 8.57
N LEU A 224 0.25 0.17 7.38
CA LEU A 224 1.61 0.28 6.87
C LEU A 224 2.12 1.69 7.16
N ASP A 225 3.03 1.83 8.13
CA ASP A 225 3.70 3.11 8.33
C ASP A 225 4.70 3.31 7.19
N TYR A 226 4.24 4.00 6.15
CA TYR A 226 4.68 3.87 4.77
C TYR A 226 6.09 4.38 4.50
N TYR A 227 6.53 5.45 5.18
CA TYR A 227 7.75 6.20 4.86
C TYR A 227 8.66 6.40 6.07
N CYS A 228 8.89 5.34 6.82
CA CYS A 228 9.55 5.43 8.12
C CYS A 228 11.04 5.78 8.06
N ASP A 229 11.72 5.48 6.96
CA ASP A 229 13.11 5.92 6.78
C ASP A 229 13.24 7.46 6.75
N TYR A 230 12.13 8.16 6.48
CA TYR A 230 12.07 9.61 6.53
C TYR A 230 11.16 10.14 7.64
N GLN A 231 9.88 9.77 7.63
CA GLN A 231 8.85 10.24 8.56
C GLN A 231 8.11 9.07 9.20
N GLU A 232 8.33 8.88 10.48
CA GLU A 232 7.67 7.85 11.28
C GLU A 232 6.35 8.41 11.84
N VAL A 233 5.20 8.02 11.26
CA VAL A 233 3.88 8.48 11.70
C VAL A 233 3.50 7.87 13.05
N TRP A 234 3.98 6.66 13.35
CA TRP A 234 3.74 6.00 14.64
C TRP A 234 4.17 6.86 15.84
N LYS A 235 5.26 7.61 15.72
CA LYS A 235 5.73 8.55 16.78
C LYS A 235 4.79 9.74 16.98
N MET A 236 4.09 10.14 15.91
CA MET A 236 3.17 11.29 15.96
C MET A 236 1.78 10.92 16.48
N THR A 237 1.49 9.62 16.59
CA THR A 237 0.16 9.07 16.85
C THR A 237 0.12 8.15 18.08
N ASP A 238 1.09 8.25 18.97
CA ASP A 238 1.18 7.37 20.15
C ASP A 238 1.04 5.88 19.75
N SER A 239 1.94 5.43 18.88
CA SER A 239 1.93 4.08 18.30
C SER A 239 0.58 3.69 17.72
N PHE A 240 -0.03 4.57 16.93
CA PHE A 240 -1.36 4.41 16.35
C PHE A 240 -2.45 4.02 17.35
N HIS A 241 -2.32 4.48 18.59
CA HIS A 241 -3.27 4.19 19.69
C HIS A 241 -3.52 2.68 19.90
N GLY A 242 -2.52 1.85 19.62
CA GLY A 242 -2.58 0.38 19.78
C GLY A 242 -3.12 -0.39 18.56
N VAL A 243 -3.42 0.28 17.45
CA VAL A 243 -3.73 -0.39 16.19
C VAL A 243 -2.46 -1.07 15.64
N PRO A 244 -2.52 -2.35 15.22
CA PRO A 244 -1.37 -3.05 14.65
C PRO A 244 -0.79 -2.35 13.44
N PHE A 245 0.56 -2.27 13.35
CA PHE A 245 1.23 -1.67 12.22
C PHE A 245 2.54 -2.34 11.85
N ILE A 246 2.95 -2.13 10.60
CA ILE A 246 4.23 -2.55 10.03
C ILE A 246 5.05 -1.30 9.75
N TRP A 247 6.29 -1.26 10.25
CA TRP A 247 7.24 -0.22 9.94
C TRP A 247 7.84 -0.46 8.55
N CYS A 248 7.69 0.49 7.60
CA CYS A 248 8.08 0.29 6.21
C CYS A 248 9.20 1.24 5.79
N TYR A 249 10.18 0.68 5.08
CA TYR A 249 11.23 1.40 4.38
C TYR A 249 10.78 1.71 2.94
N LEU A 250 10.79 2.97 2.53
CA LEU A 250 10.49 3.40 1.17
C LEU A 250 11.74 3.61 0.32
N GLY A 251 12.75 4.27 0.89
CA GLY A 251 13.99 4.64 0.22
C GLY A 251 13.85 5.86 -0.66
N ASN A 252 13.08 5.77 -1.74
CA ASN A 252 12.87 6.88 -2.67
C ASN A 252 11.61 6.73 -3.51
N PHE A 253 11.06 7.86 -3.97
CA PHE A 253 9.83 7.91 -4.76
C PHE A 253 10.06 7.60 -6.24
N GLY A 254 9.02 7.04 -6.88
CA GLY A 254 8.89 6.94 -8.32
C GLY A 254 10.01 6.18 -9.02
N GLY A 255 10.64 5.21 -8.36
CA GLY A 255 11.72 4.42 -8.93
C GLY A 255 13.02 5.19 -9.14
N ASN A 256 13.19 6.35 -8.52
CA ASN A 256 14.46 7.07 -8.51
C ASN A 256 15.51 6.27 -7.75
N SER A 257 16.35 5.54 -8.47
CA SER A 257 17.44 4.77 -7.87
C SER A 257 18.48 5.66 -7.22
N MET A 258 18.81 5.36 -5.97
CA MET A 258 19.93 5.97 -5.28
C MET A 258 20.75 4.92 -4.54
N LEU A 259 22.07 5.02 -4.62
CA LEU A 259 22.97 4.19 -3.81
C LEU A 259 22.96 4.60 -2.34
N LYS A 260 22.48 5.79 -2.02
CA LYS A 260 22.37 6.29 -0.65
C LYS A 260 21.22 5.60 0.06
N GLY A 261 21.31 5.47 1.39
CA GLY A 261 20.28 4.78 2.15
C GLY A 261 20.06 5.30 3.55
N ASN A 262 20.84 6.29 3.99
CA ASN A 262 20.81 6.76 5.39
C ASN A 262 20.85 5.60 6.40
N PHE A 263 21.81 4.70 6.18
CA PHE A 263 21.84 3.37 6.78
C PHE A 263 21.87 3.37 8.31
N ALA A 264 22.70 4.22 8.92
CA ALA A 264 22.80 4.30 10.39
C ALA A 264 21.50 4.81 11.02
N ASP A 265 20.88 5.84 10.43
CA ASP A 265 19.59 6.38 10.88
C ASP A 265 18.46 5.35 10.71
N THR A 266 18.44 4.64 9.57
CA THR A 266 17.47 3.55 9.34
C THR A 266 17.63 2.43 10.38
N HIS A 267 18.87 2.06 10.69
CA HIS A 267 19.15 1.07 11.73
C HIS A 267 18.63 1.53 13.10
N GLU A 268 18.94 2.75 13.50
CA GLU A 268 18.51 3.33 14.77
C GLU A 268 16.97 3.41 14.87
N LYS A 269 16.30 3.85 13.80
CA LYS A 269 14.83 3.89 13.75
C LYS A 269 14.20 2.51 13.92
N ILE A 270 14.76 1.48 13.28
CA ILE A 270 14.29 0.10 13.44
C ILE A 270 14.49 -0.39 14.88
N GLU A 271 15.65 -0.14 15.51
CA GLU A 271 15.85 -0.49 16.93
C GLU A 271 14.84 0.23 17.82
N ASN A 272 14.61 1.52 17.57
CA ASN A 272 13.68 2.32 18.36
C ASN A 272 12.23 1.81 18.24
N VAL A 273 11.75 1.55 17.03
CA VAL A 273 10.37 1.05 16.86
C VAL A 273 10.17 -0.31 17.51
N LEU A 274 11.16 -1.20 17.44
CA LEU A 274 11.09 -2.53 18.04
C LEU A 274 11.16 -2.51 19.58
N THR A 275 11.66 -1.42 20.19
CA THR A 275 11.77 -1.27 21.66
C THR A 275 10.74 -0.34 22.26
N GLU A 276 10.28 0.68 21.52
CA GLU A 276 9.47 1.78 22.05
C GLU A 276 8.00 1.71 21.63
N ALA A 277 7.69 1.11 20.46
CA ALA A 277 6.32 1.15 19.91
C ALA A 277 5.33 0.22 20.65
N GLY A 278 5.81 -0.61 21.58
CA GLY A 278 4.96 -1.53 22.32
C GLY A 278 4.39 -2.67 21.45
N PRO A 279 3.26 -3.27 21.83
CA PRO A 279 2.71 -4.46 21.18
C PRO A 279 2.07 -4.18 19.81
N GLY A 280 1.91 -2.92 19.42
CA GLY A 280 1.30 -2.56 18.12
C GLY A 280 2.21 -2.86 16.92
N ILE A 281 3.53 -2.87 17.08
CA ILE A 281 4.44 -3.24 15.99
C ILE A 281 4.33 -4.74 15.68
N CYS A 282 3.95 -5.10 14.47
CA CYS A 282 3.77 -6.49 14.05
C CYS A 282 4.71 -6.93 12.92
N GLY A 283 5.55 -6.04 12.39
CA GLY A 283 6.51 -6.39 11.36
C GLY A 283 7.35 -5.23 10.85
N LEU A 284 8.35 -5.58 10.04
CA LEU A 284 9.09 -4.66 9.19
C LEU A 284 8.79 -4.95 7.74
N GLY A 285 8.67 -3.93 6.92
CA GLY A 285 8.29 -4.05 5.52
C GLY A 285 9.04 -3.09 4.60
N GLY A 286 8.73 -3.20 3.32
CA GLY A 286 9.21 -2.29 2.28
C GLY A 286 8.07 -1.85 1.38
N THR A 287 8.08 -0.57 1.02
CA THR A 287 7.08 0.07 0.16
C THR A 287 7.74 0.57 -1.12
N LEU A 288 8.37 -0.36 -1.86
CA LEU A 288 9.16 -0.07 -3.05
C LEU A 288 8.32 0.58 -4.16
N GLU A 289 8.77 1.73 -4.64
CA GLU A 289 8.18 2.42 -5.78
C GLU A 289 9.07 2.31 -7.03
N GLY A 290 9.07 1.18 -7.68
CA GLY A 290 9.83 0.93 -8.91
C GLY A 290 10.80 -0.24 -8.80
N PHE A 291 11.45 -0.56 -9.95
CA PHE A 291 12.30 -1.75 -10.06
C PHE A 291 13.75 -1.52 -9.61
N ASP A 292 14.26 -0.30 -9.77
CA ASP A 292 15.65 0.06 -9.49
C ASP A 292 15.84 0.56 -8.05
N CYS A 293 15.27 -0.15 -7.10
CA CYS A 293 15.47 0.16 -5.68
C CYS A 293 16.86 -0.27 -5.20
N ASN A 294 17.35 0.38 -4.14
CA ASN A 294 18.64 0.03 -3.54
C ASN A 294 18.56 -1.35 -2.85
N PRO A 295 19.07 -2.43 -3.45
CA PRO A 295 18.87 -3.77 -2.92
C PRO A 295 19.58 -3.97 -1.56
N TYR A 296 20.69 -3.27 -1.32
CA TYR A 296 21.43 -3.36 -0.06
C TYR A 296 20.58 -2.93 1.13
N MET A 297 19.84 -1.82 1.00
CA MET A 297 19.00 -1.29 2.07
C MET A 297 17.77 -2.17 2.31
N PHE A 298 17.08 -2.59 1.25
CA PHE A 298 15.91 -3.47 1.38
C PHE A 298 16.28 -4.85 1.93
N ASP A 299 17.37 -5.47 1.45
CA ASP A 299 17.86 -6.73 1.99
C ASP A 299 18.16 -6.60 3.49
N TYR A 300 18.78 -5.48 3.92
CA TYR A 300 19.02 -5.22 5.33
C TYR A 300 17.75 -5.14 6.18
N VAL A 301 16.75 -4.35 5.71
CA VAL A 301 15.49 -4.19 6.43
C VAL A 301 14.75 -5.52 6.57
N PHE A 302 14.71 -6.32 5.50
CA PHE A 302 14.07 -7.64 5.54
C PHE A 302 14.83 -8.62 6.42
N GLU A 303 16.17 -8.65 6.37
CA GLU A 303 16.96 -9.50 7.26
C GLU A 303 16.81 -9.08 8.73
N LYS A 304 16.66 -7.79 9.00
CA LYS A 304 16.43 -7.25 10.34
C LYS A 304 15.14 -7.76 10.96
N ALA A 305 14.07 -7.92 10.17
CA ALA A 305 12.81 -8.48 10.62
C ALA A 305 12.96 -9.91 11.19
N TRP A 306 13.84 -10.72 10.60
CA TRP A 306 14.06 -12.12 11.01
C TRP A 306 15.21 -12.29 12.02
N SER A 307 16.02 -11.27 12.21
CA SER A 307 17.15 -11.26 13.16
C SER A 307 16.88 -10.45 14.43
N TYR A 308 15.63 -10.14 14.73
CA TYR A 308 15.25 -9.42 15.95
C TYR A 308 15.85 -10.10 17.19
N GLY A 309 16.44 -9.30 18.07
CA GLY A 309 17.10 -9.78 19.28
C GLY A 309 18.47 -10.46 19.07
N ARG A 310 18.92 -10.67 17.81
CA ARG A 310 20.23 -11.30 17.51
C ARG A 310 21.36 -10.30 17.38
N GLY A 311 21.11 -9.00 17.61
CA GLY A 311 22.12 -7.94 17.57
C GLY A 311 22.76 -7.74 16.20
N LEU A 312 21.96 -7.79 15.13
CA LEU A 312 22.41 -7.47 13.77
C LEU A 312 22.70 -5.97 13.67
N THR A 313 23.97 -5.62 13.52
CA THR A 313 24.42 -4.23 13.27
C THR A 313 24.75 -4.03 11.79
N PRO A 314 24.87 -2.77 11.32
CA PRO A 314 25.35 -2.47 9.97
C PRO A 314 26.65 -3.16 9.59
N GLU A 315 27.63 -3.21 10.49
CA GLU A 315 28.93 -3.84 10.24
C GLU A 315 28.83 -5.35 10.16
N LYS A 316 28.04 -5.97 11.05
CA LYS A 316 27.79 -7.42 11.00
C LYS A 316 27.08 -7.82 9.72
N TYR A 317 26.10 -7.02 9.29
CA TYR A 317 25.40 -7.26 8.04
C TYR A 317 26.34 -7.16 6.84
N ALA A 318 27.15 -6.09 6.76
CA ALA A 318 28.11 -5.91 5.67
C ALA A 318 29.11 -7.07 5.59
N SER A 319 29.62 -7.56 6.72
CA SER A 319 30.52 -8.71 6.79
C SER A 319 29.84 -10.00 6.36
N ALA A 320 28.63 -10.28 6.84
CA ALA A 320 27.85 -11.45 6.46
C ALA A 320 27.47 -11.44 4.95
N LEU A 321 27.21 -10.26 4.40
CA LEU A 321 26.95 -10.12 2.96
C LEU A 321 28.20 -10.45 2.13
N ALA A 322 29.38 -9.99 2.57
CA ALA A 322 30.65 -10.33 1.93
C ALA A 322 30.94 -11.83 1.98
N GLU A 323 30.69 -12.48 3.11
CA GLU A 323 30.80 -13.92 3.26
C GLU A 323 29.91 -14.67 2.28
N ARG A 324 28.63 -14.30 2.18
CA ARG A 324 27.66 -14.94 1.28
C ARG A 324 27.94 -14.71 -0.21
N ARG A 325 28.48 -13.53 -0.59
CA ARG A 325 28.63 -13.12 -2.00
C ARG A 325 30.06 -13.22 -2.54
N ALA A 326 31.05 -13.34 -1.67
CA ALA A 326 32.47 -13.31 -2.05
C ALA A 326 33.30 -14.36 -1.30
N ASP A 327 32.69 -15.47 -0.93
CA ASP A 327 33.35 -16.66 -0.35
C ASP A 327 34.29 -16.33 0.84
N GLY A 328 33.82 -15.42 1.72
CA GLY A 328 34.56 -15.04 2.93
C GLY A 328 35.81 -14.18 2.70
N SER A 329 35.97 -13.58 1.53
CA SER A 329 37.10 -12.70 1.23
C SER A 329 37.19 -11.51 2.20
N ALA A 330 38.31 -11.37 2.90
CA ALA A 330 38.56 -10.24 3.81
C ALA A 330 38.54 -8.88 3.08
N ALA A 331 39.04 -8.84 1.84
CA ALA A 331 39.00 -7.63 1.00
C ALA A 331 37.55 -7.25 0.63
N ALA A 332 36.70 -8.24 0.37
CA ALA A 332 35.28 -8.00 0.13
C ALA A 332 34.57 -7.50 1.39
N ALA A 333 34.88 -8.07 2.55
CA ALA A 333 34.32 -7.60 3.82
C ALA A 333 34.71 -6.13 4.10
N GLU A 334 35.97 -5.76 3.86
CA GLU A 334 36.44 -4.37 4.00
C GLU A 334 35.73 -3.44 3.00
N ALA A 335 35.61 -3.85 1.74
CA ALA A 335 34.93 -3.07 0.70
C ALA A 335 33.45 -2.84 1.07
N TRP A 336 32.71 -3.86 1.48
CA TRP A 336 31.31 -3.72 1.91
C TRP A 336 31.16 -2.83 3.15
N ASN A 337 32.04 -2.95 4.12
CA ASN A 337 32.05 -2.07 5.29
C ASN A 337 32.36 -0.61 4.92
N MET A 338 33.24 -0.38 3.94
CA MET A 338 33.52 0.95 3.43
C MET A 338 32.28 1.53 2.70
N LEU A 339 31.62 0.75 1.84
CA LEU A 339 30.39 1.15 1.15
C LEU A 339 29.29 1.47 2.16
N ALA A 340 29.08 0.62 3.17
CA ALA A 340 28.10 0.83 4.23
C ALA A 340 28.31 2.18 4.94
N ARG A 341 29.55 2.50 5.32
CA ARG A 341 29.86 3.73 6.06
C ARG A 341 29.85 5.00 5.18
N LYS A 342 30.31 4.91 3.95
CA LYS A 342 30.54 6.11 3.10
C LYS A 342 29.45 6.35 2.07
N ILE A 343 28.90 5.31 1.49
CA ILE A 343 27.90 5.43 0.40
C ILE A 343 26.50 5.21 0.93
N TYR A 344 26.24 4.05 1.52
CA TYR A 344 24.90 3.71 2.00
C TYR A 344 24.45 4.51 3.23
N ASN A 345 25.40 5.08 3.97
CA ASN A 345 25.12 6.00 5.08
C ASN A 345 24.98 7.47 4.63
N GLY A 346 25.09 7.76 3.36
CA GLY A 346 24.85 9.09 2.81
C GLY A 346 23.37 9.48 2.98
N LYS A 347 23.13 10.72 3.45
CA LYS A 347 21.77 11.28 3.49
C LYS A 347 21.27 11.46 2.08
N GLY A 348 20.12 10.87 1.76
CA GLY A 348 19.48 11.01 0.46
C GLY A 348 19.15 12.47 0.13
N HIS A 349 19.22 12.85 -1.15
CA HIS A 349 18.52 14.03 -1.60
C HIS A 349 17.04 13.74 -1.53
N ARG A 350 16.31 14.56 -0.80
CA ARG A 350 14.86 14.57 -0.82
C ARG A 350 14.46 15.07 -2.22
N SER A 351 13.67 14.31 -2.94
CA SER A 351 12.94 14.90 -4.05
C SER A 351 12.06 16.00 -3.46
N PRO A 352 12.16 17.24 -3.92
CA PRO A 352 11.17 18.23 -3.53
C PRO A 352 9.82 17.75 -4.06
N MET A 353 8.88 17.53 -3.16
CA MET A 353 7.46 17.47 -3.53
C MET A 353 6.96 18.88 -3.75
#